data_5d7b5362b3b6e673ab3596e69d421ed6
#
_entry.id   5d7b5362b3b6e673ab3596e69d421ed6
#
_cell.length_a   1.000
_cell.length_b   1.000
_cell.length_c   1.000
_cell.angle_alpha   90.00
_cell.angle_beta   90.00
_cell.angle_gamma   90.00
#
_symmetry.space_group_name_H-M   'P 1'
#
loop_
_entity.id
_entity.type
_entity.pdbx_description
1 polymer ?
#
loop_
_entity_poly.entity_id
_entity_poly.type
_entity_poly.pdbx_seq_one_letter_code
_entity_poly.pdbx_strand_id
1 'polypeptide(L)'
;MFILAVVLTVLLLLETLPSAVAGLTRAKVGLTRLDQLARLGLLDGRNLWVPPLLGAVHLAGSAAVIVGLFVPAAGIAGGGLEAAAFGWVLSRQLSHGDRGRALGAYLLFAALAAAVLVVAALRV
;
A
#
# COMPACT_ATOMS: atom_id res chain seq x y z
N MET A 1 11.10 -5.21 19.96
CA MET A 1 10.96 -5.12 18.49
C MET A 1 9.79 -5.90 17.95
N PHE A 2 9.51 -7.11 18.45
CA PHE A 2 8.37 -7.90 17.93
C PHE A 2 7.03 -7.20 18.11
N ILE A 3 6.77 -6.64 19.30
CA ILE A 3 5.52 -5.92 19.58
C ILE A 3 5.38 -4.72 18.64
N LEU A 4 6.45 -3.97 18.42
CA LEU A 4 6.46 -2.86 17.47
C LEU A 4 6.17 -3.35 16.05
N ALA A 5 6.78 -4.46 15.64
CA ALA A 5 6.52 -5.06 14.33
C ALA A 5 5.04 -5.45 14.17
N VAL A 6 4.43 -6.05 15.21
CA VAL A 6 3.01 -6.42 15.20
C VAL A 6 2.13 -5.18 15.05
N VAL A 7 2.38 -4.15 15.84
CA VAL A 7 1.58 -2.91 15.81
C VAL A 7 1.66 -2.26 14.43
N LEU A 8 2.86 -2.10 13.88
CA LEU A 8 3.05 -1.49 12.58
C LEU A 8 2.41 -2.33 11.46
N THR A 9 2.53 -3.64 11.54
CA THR A 9 1.91 -4.55 10.57
C THR A 9 0.39 -4.45 10.59
N VAL A 10 -0.22 -4.43 11.77
CA VAL A 10 -1.68 -4.28 11.91
C VAL A 10 -2.14 -2.95 11.33
N LEU A 11 -1.44 -1.86 11.64
CA LEU A 11 -1.78 -0.54 11.10
C LEU A 11 -1.67 -0.51 9.58
N LEU A 12 -0.63 -1.12 9.03
CA LEU A 12 -0.45 -1.21 7.58
C LEU A 12 -1.55 -2.06 6.94
N LEU A 13 -1.91 -3.19 7.53
CA LEU A 13 -2.96 -4.08 7.01
C LEU A 13 -4.33 -3.43 7.02
N LEU A 14 -4.62 -2.53 7.94
CA LEU A 14 -5.88 -1.77 7.95
C LEU A 14 -6.07 -0.96 6.68
N GLU A 15 -4.99 -0.66 5.97
CA GLU A 15 -5.05 0.04 4.69
C GLU A 15 -4.83 -0.89 3.50
N THR A 16 -3.85 -1.78 3.58
CA THR A 16 -3.49 -2.64 2.43
C THR A 16 -4.58 -3.65 2.08
N LEU A 17 -5.25 -4.24 3.07
CA LEU A 17 -6.31 -5.23 2.80
C LEU A 17 -7.53 -4.61 2.12
N PRO A 18 -8.09 -3.48 2.60
CA PRO A 18 -9.16 -2.82 1.86
C PRO A 18 -8.73 -2.40 0.45
N SER A 19 -7.50 -1.94 0.27
CA SER A 19 -6.96 -1.57 -1.04
C SER A 19 -6.87 -2.78 -1.97
N ALA A 20 -6.43 -3.93 -1.44
CA ALA A 20 -6.36 -5.18 -2.21
C ALA A 20 -7.75 -5.62 -2.67
N VAL A 21 -8.72 -5.64 -1.76
CA VAL A 21 -10.11 -6.02 -2.06
C VAL A 21 -10.70 -5.06 -3.09
N ALA A 22 -10.52 -3.76 -2.91
CA ALA A 22 -11.04 -2.75 -3.82
C ALA A 22 -10.47 -2.90 -5.22
N GLY A 23 -9.16 -3.12 -5.33
CA GLY A 23 -8.48 -3.28 -6.62
C GLY A 23 -8.88 -4.55 -7.36
N LEU A 24 -9.03 -5.67 -6.63
CA LEU A 24 -9.33 -6.98 -7.23
C LEU A 24 -10.81 -7.17 -7.51
N THR A 25 -11.70 -6.67 -6.65
CA THR A 25 -13.14 -6.93 -6.72
C THR A 25 -13.96 -5.72 -7.16
N ARG A 26 -13.36 -4.55 -7.20
CA ARG A 26 -14.05 -3.28 -7.45
C ARG A 26 -15.24 -3.07 -6.51
N ALA A 27 -15.09 -3.51 -5.26
CA ALA A 27 -16.13 -3.39 -4.24
C ALA A 27 -16.45 -1.92 -3.95
N LYS A 28 -17.67 -1.68 -3.45
CA LYS A 28 -18.16 -0.34 -3.10
C LYS A 28 -17.20 0.45 -2.21
N VAL A 29 -16.56 -0.23 -1.28
CA VAL A 29 -15.56 0.35 -0.37
C VAL A 29 -14.39 1.00 -1.13
N GLY A 30 -14.09 0.49 -2.32
CA GLY A 30 -12.99 0.97 -3.15
C GLY A 30 -13.37 2.02 -4.17
N LEU A 31 -14.65 2.38 -4.33
CA LEU A 31 -15.07 3.34 -5.36
C LEU A 31 -14.42 4.71 -5.20
N THR A 32 -14.26 5.17 -3.97
CA THR A 32 -13.57 6.44 -3.69
C THR A 32 -12.12 6.39 -4.18
N ARG A 33 -11.44 5.26 -3.99
CA ARG A 33 -10.06 5.09 -4.46
C ARG A 33 -10.00 4.98 -5.97
N LEU A 34 -10.97 4.32 -6.60
CA LEU A 34 -11.07 4.28 -8.06
C LEU A 34 -11.24 5.69 -8.64
N ASP A 35 -12.07 6.52 -8.00
CA ASP A 35 -12.23 7.92 -8.39
C ASP A 35 -10.92 8.71 -8.28
N GLN A 36 -10.16 8.51 -7.21
CA GLN A 36 -8.86 9.13 -7.04
C GLN A 36 -7.89 8.70 -8.15
N LEU A 37 -7.85 7.41 -8.47
CA LEU A 37 -7.00 6.89 -9.53
C LEU A 37 -7.42 7.41 -10.90
N ALA A 38 -8.73 7.55 -11.14
CA ALA A 38 -9.25 8.10 -12.38
C ALA A 38 -8.81 9.57 -12.55
N ARG A 39 -8.87 10.38 -11.49
CA ARG A 39 -8.40 11.75 -11.51
C ARG A 39 -6.90 11.88 -11.81
N LEU A 40 -6.12 10.86 -11.44
CA LEU A 40 -4.69 10.82 -11.72
C LEU A 40 -4.37 10.28 -13.11
N GLY A 41 -5.38 9.96 -13.92
CA GLY A 41 -5.20 9.42 -15.26
C GLY A 41 -4.76 7.96 -15.27
N LEU A 42 -4.91 7.25 -14.15
CA LEU A 42 -4.48 5.86 -14.01
C LEU A 42 -5.55 4.86 -14.46
N LEU A 43 -6.76 5.33 -14.80
CA LEU A 43 -7.88 4.51 -15.21
C LEU A 43 -8.38 4.78 -16.62
N ASP A 44 -7.68 5.59 -17.41
CA ASP A 44 -8.07 5.75 -18.82
C ASP A 44 -7.71 4.47 -19.61
N GLY A 45 -8.22 4.34 -20.84
CA GLY A 45 -8.27 3.09 -21.59
C GLY A 45 -7.07 2.16 -21.52
N ARG A 46 -5.85 2.71 -21.50
CA ARG A 46 -4.61 1.91 -21.43
C ARG A 46 -4.29 1.42 -20.03
N ASN A 47 -4.86 2.02 -18.99
CA ASN A 47 -4.48 1.82 -17.60
C ASN A 47 -5.54 1.07 -16.78
N LEU A 48 -6.46 0.37 -17.45
CA LEU A 48 -7.47 -0.44 -16.77
C LEU A 48 -6.89 -1.60 -15.96
N TRP A 49 -5.65 -2.00 -16.25
CA TRP A 49 -4.92 -3.04 -15.52
C TRP A 49 -4.38 -2.55 -14.16
N VAL A 50 -4.30 -1.23 -13.96
CA VAL A 50 -3.66 -0.64 -12.76
C VAL A 50 -4.37 -1.04 -11.46
N PRO A 51 -5.72 -0.91 -11.31
CA PRO A 51 -6.37 -1.31 -10.06
C PRO A 51 -6.17 -2.78 -9.72
N PRO A 52 -6.35 -3.76 -10.65
CA PRO A 52 -6.07 -5.15 -10.34
C PRO A 52 -4.61 -5.42 -9.99
N LEU A 53 -3.67 -4.76 -10.68
CA LEU A 53 -2.24 -4.90 -10.38
C LEU A 53 -1.92 -4.37 -8.98
N LEU A 54 -2.40 -3.17 -8.64
CA LEU A 54 -2.21 -2.61 -7.30
C LEU A 54 -2.87 -3.49 -6.24
N GLY A 55 -4.07 -4.01 -6.52
CA GLY A 55 -4.75 -4.94 -5.62
C GLY A 55 -3.92 -6.21 -5.38
N ALA A 56 -3.35 -6.78 -6.43
CA ALA A 56 -2.49 -7.96 -6.32
C ALA A 56 -1.20 -7.65 -5.54
N VAL A 57 -0.58 -6.50 -5.77
CA VAL A 57 0.61 -6.05 -5.04
C VAL A 57 0.30 -5.88 -3.56
N HIS A 58 -0.82 -5.24 -3.22
CA HIS A 58 -1.23 -5.07 -1.82
C HIS A 58 -1.54 -6.40 -1.15
N LEU A 59 -2.15 -7.34 -1.87
CA LEU A 59 -2.42 -8.68 -1.34
C LEU A 59 -1.10 -9.44 -1.06
N ALA A 60 -0.21 -9.45 -2.03
CA ALA A 60 1.10 -10.10 -1.89
C ALA A 60 1.92 -9.45 -0.78
N GLY A 61 1.95 -8.12 -0.73
CA GLY A 61 2.64 -7.36 0.31
C GLY A 61 2.05 -7.63 1.69
N SER A 62 0.72 -7.68 1.80
CA SER A 62 0.03 -8.00 3.06
C SER A 62 0.41 -9.39 3.57
N ALA A 63 0.40 -10.39 2.69
CA ALA A 63 0.81 -11.74 3.06
C ALA A 63 2.28 -11.77 3.51
N ALA A 64 3.15 -11.07 2.79
CA ALA A 64 4.58 -11.02 3.10
C ALA A 64 4.85 -10.31 4.44
N VAL A 65 4.15 -9.22 4.77
CA VAL A 65 4.36 -8.55 6.07
C VAL A 65 3.84 -9.39 7.23
N ILE A 66 2.77 -10.17 7.02
CA ILE A 66 2.29 -11.11 8.04
C ILE A 66 3.34 -12.20 8.30
N VAL A 67 3.84 -12.83 7.24
CA VAL A 67 4.92 -13.82 7.35
C VAL A 67 6.17 -13.18 7.96
N GLY A 68 6.41 -11.91 7.68
CA GLY A 68 7.53 -11.14 8.19
C GLY A 68 7.56 -11.02 9.72
N LEU A 69 6.43 -11.23 10.41
CA LEU A 69 6.41 -11.29 11.87
C LEU A 69 7.24 -12.47 12.40
N PHE A 70 7.35 -13.52 11.61
CA PHE A 70 8.08 -14.74 11.96
C PHE A 70 9.38 -14.89 11.16
N VAL A 71 9.39 -14.40 9.91
CA VAL A 71 10.54 -14.42 9.01
C VAL A 71 10.85 -12.99 8.58
N PRO A 72 11.78 -12.29 9.27
CA PRO A 72 12.02 -10.86 8.99
C PRO A 72 12.31 -10.53 7.53
N ALA A 73 12.99 -11.42 6.80
CA ALA A 73 13.27 -11.21 5.37
C ALA A 73 11.99 -11.02 4.54
N ALA A 74 10.91 -11.76 4.88
CA ALA A 74 9.61 -11.57 4.23
C ALA A 74 9.00 -10.21 4.56
N GLY A 75 9.23 -9.70 5.77
CA GLY A 75 8.81 -8.35 6.17
C GLY A 75 9.52 -7.27 5.38
N ILE A 76 10.79 -7.45 5.07
CA ILE A 76 11.55 -6.52 4.22
C ILE A 76 10.93 -6.52 2.81
N ALA A 77 10.68 -7.68 2.24
CA ALA A 77 10.08 -7.81 0.91
C ALA A 77 8.68 -7.19 0.86
N GLY A 78 7.84 -7.52 1.83
CA GLY A 78 6.45 -7.02 1.89
C GLY A 78 6.39 -5.52 2.15
N GLY A 79 7.15 -5.03 3.10
CA GLY A 79 7.24 -3.59 3.38
C GLY A 79 7.78 -2.81 2.18
N GLY A 80 8.77 -3.36 1.49
CA GLY A 80 9.31 -2.76 0.27
C GLY A 80 8.30 -2.70 -0.85
N LEU A 81 7.53 -3.79 -1.07
CA LEU A 81 6.46 -3.84 -2.06
C LEU A 81 5.38 -2.78 -1.78
N GLU A 82 4.92 -2.70 -0.53
CA GLU A 82 3.89 -1.74 -0.14
C GLU A 82 4.42 -0.31 -0.23
N ALA A 83 5.66 -0.06 0.20
CA ALA A 83 6.28 1.26 0.09
C ALA A 83 6.39 1.69 -1.36
N ALA A 84 6.76 0.78 -2.27
CA ALA A 84 6.83 1.06 -3.69
C ALA A 84 5.45 1.37 -4.27
N ALA A 85 4.42 0.60 -3.91
CA ALA A 85 3.06 0.81 -4.39
C ALA A 85 2.49 2.16 -3.92
N PHE A 86 2.57 2.44 -2.64
CA PHE A 86 2.09 3.71 -2.08
C PHE A 86 2.92 4.89 -2.58
N GLY A 87 4.25 4.71 -2.68
CA GLY A 87 5.14 5.73 -3.20
C GLY A 87 4.85 6.08 -4.66
N TRP A 88 4.50 5.08 -5.47
CA TRP A 88 4.15 5.32 -6.87
C TRP A 88 2.87 6.16 -6.99
N VAL A 89 1.82 5.78 -6.26
CA VAL A 89 0.56 6.57 -6.24
C VAL A 89 0.84 7.96 -5.71
N LEU A 90 1.63 8.09 -4.65
CA LEU A 90 2.01 9.37 -4.07
C LEU A 90 2.74 10.25 -5.09
N SER A 91 3.66 9.69 -5.86
CA SER A 91 4.37 10.44 -6.89
C SER A 91 3.42 10.95 -7.98
N ARG A 92 2.41 10.15 -8.34
CA ARG A 92 1.38 10.58 -9.29
C ARG A 92 0.52 11.70 -8.72
N GLN A 93 0.14 11.62 -7.44
CA GLN A 93 -0.58 12.69 -6.76
C GLN A 93 0.20 14.00 -6.77
N LEU A 94 1.50 13.94 -6.44
CA LEU A 94 2.36 15.12 -6.44
C LEU A 94 2.50 15.72 -7.84
N SER A 95 2.65 14.88 -8.86
CA SER A 95 2.78 15.32 -10.25
C SER A 95 1.50 15.99 -10.78
N HIS A 96 0.34 15.62 -10.26
CA HIS A 96 -0.95 16.24 -10.58
C HIS A 96 -1.32 17.40 -9.66
N GLY A 97 -0.43 17.78 -8.72
CA GLY A 97 -0.66 18.89 -7.82
C GLY A 97 -1.66 18.61 -6.71
N ASP A 98 -1.97 17.35 -6.44
CA ASP A 98 -2.90 16.98 -5.37
C ASP A 98 -2.38 17.46 -4.01
N ARG A 99 -3.32 17.96 -3.20
CA ARG A 99 -3.09 18.39 -1.82
C ARG A 99 -4.30 17.97 -0.98
N GLY A 100 -4.14 17.91 0.33
CA GLY A 100 -5.23 17.63 1.25
C GLY A 100 -5.24 16.20 1.75
N ARG A 101 -6.43 15.67 2.07
CA ARG A 101 -6.57 14.38 2.79
C ARG A 101 -6.01 13.19 2.02
N ALA A 102 -6.25 13.13 0.72
CA ALA A 102 -5.78 12.01 -0.09
C ALA A 102 -4.25 11.94 -0.09
N LEU A 103 -3.59 13.08 -0.27
CA LEU A 103 -2.13 13.15 -0.24
C LEU A 103 -1.60 12.79 1.15
N GLY A 104 -2.19 13.34 2.21
CA GLY A 104 -1.81 13.04 3.59
C GLY A 104 -1.99 11.57 3.93
N ALA A 105 -3.08 10.95 3.46
CA ALA A 105 -3.34 9.52 3.68
C ALA A 105 -2.24 8.66 3.03
N TYR A 106 -1.89 8.92 1.78
CA TYR A 106 -0.85 8.14 1.09
C TYR A 106 0.55 8.40 1.66
N LEU A 107 0.82 9.60 2.18
CA LEU A 107 2.04 9.87 2.93
C LEU A 107 2.12 8.98 4.18
N LEU A 108 1.02 8.88 4.92
CA LEU A 108 0.95 8.02 6.10
C LEU A 108 1.14 6.55 5.72
N PHE A 109 0.48 6.08 4.66
CA PHE A 109 0.58 4.68 4.23
C PHE A 109 2.00 4.34 3.78
N ALA A 110 2.64 5.22 3.02
CA ALA A 110 4.03 5.05 2.60
C ALA A 110 4.97 5.04 3.82
N ALA A 111 4.74 5.91 4.79
CA ALA A 111 5.51 5.95 6.03
C ALA A 111 5.35 4.67 6.85
N LEU A 112 4.13 4.13 6.95
CA LEU A 112 3.88 2.86 7.64
C LEU A 112 4.60 1.69 6.95
N ALA A 113 4.53 1.63 5.62
CA ALA A 113 5.22 0.60 4.86
C ALA A 113 6.74 0.69 5.05
N ALA A 114 7.30 1.89 5.00
CA ALA A 114 8.71 2.13 5.25
C ALA A 114 9.11 1.74 6.69
N ALA A 115 8.25 2.04 7.67
CA ALA A 115 8.49 1.66 9.06
C ALA A 115 8.50 0.13 9.25
N VAL A 116 7.58 -0.58 8.61
CA VAL A 116 7.56 -2.06 8.63
C VAL A 116 8.84 -2.60 8.03
N LEU A 117 9.27 -2.06 6.89
CA LEU A 117 10.52 -2.46 6.24
C LEU A 117 11.73 -2.24 7.15
N VAL A 118 11.84 -1.07 7.77
CA VAL A 118 12.97 -0.72 8.65
C VAL A 118 12.99 -1.64 9.88
N VAL A 119 11.85 -1.84 10.54
CA VAL A 119 11.76 -2.72 11.70
C VAL A 119 12.11 -4.15 11.32
N ALA A 120 11.65 -4.64 10.18
CA ALA A 120 12.03 -5.97 9.68
C ALA A 120 13.53 -6.07 9.43
N ALA A 121 14.14 -5.05 8.84
CA ALA A 121 15.58 -4.99 8.60
C ALA A 121 16.38 -5.01 9.92
N LEU A 122 15.89 -4.34 10.95
CA LEU A 122 16.52 -4.33 12.27
C LEU A 122 16.40 -5.68 13.00
N ARG A 123 15.48 -6.54 12.58
CA ARG A 123 15.24 -7.86 13.19
C ARG A 123 16.03 -8.99 12.51
N VAL A 124 16.63 -8.70 11.36
CA VAL A 124 17.42 -9.71 10.62
C VAL A 124 18.74 -10.08 11.32
#